data_96f880f2ffc300a9ce1fa665606b9603
#
_entry.id   96f880f2ffc300a9ce1fa665606b9603
#
_cell.length_a   1.000
_cell.length_b   1.000
_cell.length_c   1.000
_cell.angle_alpha   90.00
_cell.angle_beta   90.00
_cell.angle_gamma   90.00
#
_symmetry.space_group_name_H-M   'P 1'
#
loop_
_entity.id
_entity.type
_entity.pdbx_description
1 polymer ?
#
loop_
_entity_poly.entity_id
_entity_poly.type
_entity_poly.pdbx_seq_one_letter_code
_entity_poly.pdbx_strand_id
1 'polypeptide(L)'
;MTATARPDTEVVFDPATYTEGVPFDALARLRRDSPVVWVDEIPVLGWPAGPGFWLVLRHTDVESVMRRPQLFSSWLGATQIRDPVTPAALGYVRSMMLNMDPPAHSRLRKLLARSFTPRAVARLDERIRGHARALCERAFAGRGRRGECDFAKDVAADLPLLTLADVLGMPEQDRWLLFDWSNRVIGYQDPDYATSAAFDPSGGTPMAAEALALRPAPDAAGRMPDPRTRDGMPDLYAYAHLLAGAKRRDPGDDVMSILLAQVDDEGGQVSAEEFENMFWLFAVAGNETVRNGLPGACIALLEHPEAQDTLRADPGLMPAAAEEMLRWWTPVMTFRRTATADCELGGQPIRAGDKVVVSFASANRDETVFADADGFDVRRNPNPHLVFGRGPHFCLGSHLARAQLRALFAEVLSHTAALDFAGQPSYLRSNFQRGVKRLPVAWTAG
;
A
#
# COMPACT_ATOMS: atom_id res chain seq x y z
N MET A 1 32.04 -25.98 -8.81
CA MET A 1 32.07 -24.51 -8.92
C MET A 1 31.11 -23.98 -7.85
N THR A 2 31.64 -23.42 -6.78
CA THR A 2 30.84 -22.72 -5.78
C THR A 2 30.22 -21.49 -6.44
N ALA A 3 28.89 -21.45 -6.56
CA ALA A 3 28.18 -20.27 -7.04
C ALA A 3 28.63 -19.08 -6.16
N THR A 4 29.21 -18.08 -6.76
CA THR A 4 29.56 -16.83 -6.06
C THR A 4 28.24 -16.25 -5.50
N ALA A 5 28.18 -15.99 -4.19
CA ALA A 5 27.00 -15.38 -3.57
C ALA A 5 26.66 -14.06 -4.25
N ARG A 6 25.40 -13.82 -4.54
CA ARG A 6 24.94 -12.55 -5.12
C ARG A 6 25.24 -11.40 -4.17
N PRO A 7 25.68 -10.22 -4.66
CA PRO A 7 25.84 -9.03 -3.82
C PRO A 7 24.52 -8.65 -3.12
N ASP A 8 24.59 -8.17 -1.88
CA ASP A 8 23.39 -7.73 -1.14
C ASP A 8 22.59 -6.67 -1.88
N THR A 9 23.24 -5.75 -2.61
CA THR A 9 22.59 -4.74 -3.44
C THR A 9 21.73 -5.35 -4.56
N GLU A 10 22.20 -6.41 -5.20
CA GLU A 10 21.44 -7.15 -6.20
C GLU A 10 20.28 -7.92 -5.56
N VAL A 11 20.51 -8.57 -4.41
CA VAL A 11 19.48 -9.30 -3.66
C VAL A 11 18.30 -8.37 -3.28
N VAL A 12 18.58 -7.17 -2.79
CA VAL A 12 17.54 -6.22 -2.39
C VAL A 12 16.86 -5.51 -3.57
N PHE A 13 17.49 -5.49 -4.74
CA PHE A 13 16.89 -4.91 -5.94
C PHE A 13 15.98 -5.88 -6.69
N ASP A 14 16.34 -7.17 -6.79
CA ASP A 14 15.61 -8.15 -7.58
C ASP A 14 14.23 -8.48 -6.98
N PRO A 15 13.10 -8.15 -7.66
CA PRO A 15 11.77 -8.49 -7.17
C PRO A 15 11.55 -9.99 -6.93
N ALA A 16 12.28 -10.88 -7.62
CA ALA A 16 12.16 -12.31 -7.44
C ALA A 16 12.58 -12.77 -6.05
N THR A 17 13.51 -12.08 -5.41
CA THR A 17 13.93 -12.36 -4.03
C THR A 17 12.75 -12.32 -3.05
N TYR A 18 11.80 -11.44 -3.27
CA TYR A 18 10.69 -11.17 -2.36
C TYR A 18 9.59 -12.25 -2.39
N THR A 19 9.65 -13.19 -3.33
CA THR A 19 8.76 -14.37 -3.33
C THR A 19 9.02 -15.32 -2.17
N GLU A 20 10.24 -15.28 -1.61
CA GLU A 20 10.65 -16.04 -0.43
C GLU A 20 10.55 -15.21 0.88
N GLY A 21 10.23 -13.92 0.74
CA GLY A 21 10.17 -12.97 1.84
C GLY A 21 11.11 -11.78 1.65
N VAL A 22 11.05 -10.82 2.57
CA VAL A 22 11.94 -9.65 2.54
C VAL A 22 13.34 -10.07 2.97
N PRO A 23 14.41 -9.73 2.21
CA PRO A 23 15.78 -10.13 2.54
C PRO A 23 16.36 -9.27 3.69
N PHE A 24 15.79 -9.42 4.90
CA PHE A 24 16.16 -8.61 6.06
C PHE A 24 17.63 -8.73 6.45
N ASP A 25 18.24 -9.91 6.27
CA ASP A 25 19.67 -10.10 6.56
C ASP A 25 20.56 -9.25 5.64
N ALA A 26 20.23 -9.19 4.33
CA ALA A 26 20.94 -8.33 3.38
C ALA A 26 20.72 -6.84 3.72
N LEU A 27 19.48 -6.44 4.02
CA LEU A 27 19.16 -5.08 4.44
C LEU A 27 19.90 -4.70 5.73
N ALA A 28 20.01 -5.61 6.72
CA ALA A 28 20.70 -5.37 7.97
C ALA A 28 22.21 -5.20 7.76
N ARG A 29 22.84 -6.03 6.93
CA ARG A 29 24.27 -5.85 6.58
C ARG A 29 24.50 -4.51 5.90
N LEU A 30 23.74 -4.19 4.86
CA LEU A 30 23.85 -2.91 4.17
C LEU A 30 23.60 -1.72 5.11
N ARG A 31 22.60 -1.78 6.00
CA ARG A 31 22.31 -0.70 6.95
C ARG A 31 23.47 -0.44 7.92
N ARG A 32 24.16 -1.48 8.37
CA ARG A 32 25.34 -1.35 9.26
C ARG A 32 26.57 -0.85 8.52
N ASP A 33 26.87 -1.47 7.37
CA ASP A 33 28.17 -1.30 6.72
C ASP A 33 28.18 -0.15 5.70
N SER A 34 27.04 0.10 5.04
CA SER A 34 26.89 1.09 3.98
C SER A 34 25.47 1.65 3.94
N PRO A 35 25.06 2.47 4.94
CA PRO A 35 23.68 2.90 5.15
C PRO A 35 23.09 3.75 4.02
N VAL A 36 23.92 4.33 3.18
CA VAL A 36 23.58 4.93 1.89
C VAL A 36 24.51 4.31 0.86
N VAL A 37 23.96 3.47 -0.02
CA VAL A 37 24.73 2.63 -0.95
C VAL A 37 24.21 2.75 -2.36
N TRP A 38 25.11 2.75 -3.35
CA TRP A 38 24.73 2.68 -4.74
C TRP A 38 24.25 1.28 -5.11
N VAL A 39 23.13 1.21 -5.85
CA VAL A 39 22.52 0.00 -6.37
C VAL A 39 22.38 0.12 -7.88
N ASP A 40 22.94 -0.84 -8.62
CA ASP A 40 22.78 -0.92 -10.05
C ASP A 40 21.39 -1.45 -10.41
N GLU A 41 20.70 -0.78 -11.32
CA GLU A 41 19.44 -1.26 -11.88
C GLU A 41 19.73 -2.26 -13.00
N ILE A 42 19.97 -3.52 -12.64
CA ILE A 42 20.20 -4.60 -13.60
C ILE A 42 18.93 -4.90 -14.43
N PRO A 43 19.06 -5.53 -15.62
CA PRO A 43 17.89 -6.01 -16.38
C PRO A 43 17.09 -7.02 -15.54
N VAL A 44 15.77 -6.83 -15.43
CA VAL A 44 14.89 -7.70 -14.65
C VAL A 44 13.47 -7.67 -15.23
N LEU A 45 12.77 -8.80 -15.23
CA LEU A 45 11.38 -8.92 -15.72
C LEU A 45 11.18 -8.44 -17.17
N GLY A 46 12.19 -8.60 -18.02
CA GLY A 46 12.17 -8.12 -19.42
C GLY A 46 12.40 -6.61 -19.56
N TRP A 47 12.67 -5.89 -18.50
CA TRP A 47 13.05 -4.48 -18.54
C TRP A 47 14.56 -4.34 -18.69
N PRO A 48 15.04 -3.33 -19.45
CA PRO A 48 16.47 -3.05 -19.59
C PRO A 48 17.07 -2.56 -18.27
N ALA A 49 18.41 -2.50 -18.21
CA ALA A 49 19.13 -1.83 -17.13
C ALA A 49 18.71 -0.35 -17.03
N GLY A 50 18.66 0.16 -15.82
CA GLY A 50 18.45 1.57 -15.54
C GLY A 50 19.75 2.28 -15.13
N PRO A 51 19.69 3.58 -14.77
CA PRO A 51 20.87 4.36 -14.40
C PRO A 51 21.45 3.99 -13.03
N GLY A 52 20.71 3.23 -12.19
CA GLY A 52 21.05 2.98 -10.81
C GLY A 52 20.46 4.02 -9.84
N PHE A 53 20.64 3.80 -8.55
CA PHE A 53 20.15 4.68 -7.50
C PHE A 53 20.90 4.55 -6.19
N TRP A 54 20.77 5.56 -5.34
CA TRP A 54 21.19 5.53 -3.94
C TRP A 54 20.11 4.91 -3.06
N LEU A 55 20.39 3.78 -2.42
CA LEU A 55 19.50 3.15 -1.44
C LEU A 55 19.81 3.68 -0.05
N VAL A 56 18.78 4.19 0.64
CA VAL A 56 18.86 4.80 1.96
C VAL A 56 18.19 3.87 2.98
N LEU A 57 18.92 3.42 3.99
CA LEU A 57 18.56 2.29 4.83
C LEU A 57 18.32 2.65 6.31
N ARG A 58 19.05 3.65 6.89
CA ARG A 58 18.88 4.07 8.29
C ARG A 58 17.62 4.90 8.46
N HIS A 59 16.97 4.72 9.59
CA HIS A 59 15.75 5.44 9.95
C HIS A 59 15.92 6.97 9.87
N THR A 60 16.99 7.51 10.45
CA THR A 60 17.27 8.96 10.47
C THR A 60 17.48 9.54 9.08
N ASP A 61 18.17 8.79 8.19
CA ASP A 61 18.44 9.23 6.83
C ASP A 61 17.18 9.17 5.97
N VAL A 62 16.37 8.11 6.11
CA VAL A 62 15.06 7.98 5.47
C VAL A 62 14.13 9.12 5.91
N GLU A 63 14.03 9.39 7.20
CA GLU A 63 13.23 10.52 7.72
C GLU A 63 13.73 11.86 7.17
N SER A 64 15.05 12.06 7.12
CA SER A 64 15.70 13.26 6.57
C SER A 64 15.32 13.49 5.10
N VAL A 65 15.39 12.45 4.25
CA VAL A 65 14.99 12.52 2.84
C VAL A 65 13.52 12.90 2.74
N MET A 66 12.62 12.25 3.50
CA MET A 66 11.19 12.46 3.43
C MET A 66 10.74 13.85 3.91
N ARG A 67 11.50 14.49 4.81
CA ARG A 67 11.20 15.84 5.34
C ARG A 67 11.72 17.00 4.49
N ARG A 68 12.55 16.73 3.47
CA ARG A 68 13.20 17.77 2.65
C ARG A 68 12.77 17.70 1.18
N PRO A 69 11.47 17.95 0.85
CA PRO A 69 10.95 17.87 -0.53
C PRO A 69 11.62 18.87 -1.48
N GLN A 70 12.14 19.99 -0.96
CA GLN A 70 12.89 20.96 -1.75
C GLN A 70 14.23 20.42 -2.25
N LEU A 71 14.79 19.39 -1.59
CA LEU A 71 16.05 18.74 -1.96
C LEU A 71 15.82 17.37 -2.59
N PHE A 72 14.72 16.68 -2.22
CA PHE A 72 14.37 15.33 -2.66
C PHE A 72 12.96 15.32 -3.24
N SER A 73 12.88 15.63 -4.53
CA SER A 73 11.64 15.81 -5.28
C SER A 73 10.92 14.48 -5.54
N SER A 74 9.60 14.50 -5.37
CA SER A 74 8.69 13.44 -5.87
C SER A 74 8.34 13.65 -7.34
N TRP A 75 8.37 14.91 -7.81
CA TRP A 75 7.95 15.30 -9.15
C TRP A 75 8.93 14.89 -10.25
N LEU A 76 10.24 15.06 -10.02
CA LEU A 76 11.24 14.91 -11.07
C LEU A 76 11.24 13.53 -11.73
N GLY A 77 11.12 12.46 -10.95
CA GLY A 77 11.16 11.09 -11.46
C GLY A 77 10.03 10.19 -10.95
N ALA A 78 9.00 10.77 -10.33
CA ALA A 78 7.95 10.05 -9.62
C ALA A 78 8.47 9.25 -8.40
N THR A 79 7.68 8.33 -7.86
CA THR A 79 7.96 7.68 -6.55
C THR A 79 8.32 6.20 -6.66
N GLN A 80 8.26 5.61 -7.84
CA GLN A 80 8.69 4.23 -8.09
C GLN A 80 10.16 4.18 -8.53
N ILE A 81 10.87 3.09 -8.25
CA ILE A 81 12.29 2.92 -8.58
C ILE A 81 12.51 3.09 -10.08
N ARG A 82 11.70 2.42 -10.91
CA ARG A 82 11.85 2.50 -12.36
C ARG A 82 11.30 3.79 -12.92
N ASP A 83 12.06 4.33 -13.88
CA ASP A 83 11.60 5.47 -14.65
C ASP A 83 10.39 5.11 -15.53
N PRO A 84 9.44 6.04 -15.70
CA PRO A 84 8.46 5.94 -16.75
C PRO A 84 9.14 5.85 -18.12
N VAL A 85 8.63 4.96 -18.99
CA VAL A 85 9.30 4.62 -20.26
C VAL A 85 9.28 5.74 -21.30
N THR A 86 8.41 6.75 -21.14
CA THR A 86 8.29 7.89 -22.06
C THR A 86 8.07 9.19 -21.30
N PRO A 87 8.39 10.36 -21.89
CA PRO A 87 8.04 11.66 -21.30
C PRO A 87 6.52 11.81 -21.04
N ALA A 88 5.67 11.25 -21.91
CA ALA A 88 4.22 11.27 -21.73
C ALA A 88 3.78 10.46 -20.50
N ALA A 89 4.36 9.27 -20.32
CA ALA A 89 4.12 8.46 -19.12
C ALA A 89 4.60 9.18 -17.84
N LEU A 90 5.74 9.87 -17.90
CA LEU A 90 6.20 10.69 -16.78
C LEU A 90 5.24 11.85 -16.49
N GLY A 91 4.74 12.54 -17.54
CA GLY A 91 3.72 13.59 -17.40
C GLY A 91 2.47 13.07 -16.72
N TYR A 92 2.00 11.90 -17.14
CA TYR A 92 0.83 11.26 -16.56
C TYR A 92 1.02 10.92 -15.06
N VAL A 93 2.10 10.23 -14.68
CA VAL A 93 2.30 9.89 -13.27
C VAL A 93 2.52 11.12 -12.39
N ARG A 94 3.06 12.21 -12.92
CA ARG A 94 3.21 13.50 -12.23
C ARG A 94 1.87 14.17 -11.91
N SER A 95 0.82 13.88 -12.65
CA SER A 95 -0.52 14.40 -12.37
C SER A 95 -1.17 13.79 -11.13
N MET A 96 -0.60 12.71 -10.58
CA MET A 96 -1.03 12.12 -9.32
C MET A 96 -0.45 12.91 -8.13
N MET A 97 -1.29 13.26 -7.14
CA MET A 97 -0.85 14.02 -5.95
C MET A 97 0.35 13.37 -5.24
N LEU A 98 0.46 12.05 -5.24
CA LEU A 98 1.59 11.30 -4.67
C LEU A 98 2.94 11.71 -5.27
N ASN A 99 2.96 12.09 -6.54
CA ASN A 99 4.16 12.44 -7.30
C ASN A 99 4.35 13.96 -7.46
N MET A 100 3.53 14.77 -6.80
CA MET A 100 3.68 16.24 -6.80
C MET A 100 4.60 16.70 -5.67
N ASP A 101 5.23 17.84 -5.87
CA ASP A 101 5.93 18.57 -4.81
C ASP A 101 5.08 19.76 -4.29
N PRO A 102 5.36 20.27 -3.08
CA PRO A 102 4.82 21.58 -2.69
C PRO A 102 5.25 22.69 -3.67
N PRO A 103 4.39 23.68 -4.01
CA PRO A 103 3.09 23.95 -3.40
C PRO A 103 1.90 23.19 -3.99
N ALA A 104 2.01 22.59 -5.19
CA ALA A 104 0.90 21.92 -5.88
C ALA A 104 0.35 20.77 -5.02
N HIS A 105 1.22 19.88 -4.51
CA HIS A 105 0.85 18.84 -3.56
C HIS A 105 0.06 19.39 -2.36
N SER A 106 0.57 20.48 -1.75
CA SER A 106 -0.02 21.04 -0.53
C SER A 106 -1.41 21.61 -0.77
N ARG A 107 -1.67 22.18 -1.96
CA ARG A 107 -2.97 22.68 -2.37
C ARG A 107 -4.02 21.56 -2.38
N LEU A 108 -3.77 20.48 -3.13
CA LEU A 108 -4.69 19.35 -3.23
C LEU A 108 -4.87 18.64 -1.88
N ARG A 109 -3.77 18.41 -1.16
CA ARG A 109 -3.81 17.77 0.15
C ARG A 109 -4.68 18.54 1.15
N LYS A 110 -4.62 19.87 1.15
CA LYS A 110 -5.42 20.73 2.06
C LYS A 110 -6.92 20.54 1.85
N LEU A 111 -7.37 20.33 0.61
CA LEU A 111 -8.78 20.11 0.30
C LEU A 111 -9.31 18.83 0.95
N LEU A 112 -8.48 17.80 1.02
CA LEU A 112 -8.82 16.46 1.52
C LEU A 112 -8.58 16.27 3.01
N ALA A 113 -7.69 17.07 3.61
CA ALA A 113 -7.20 16.83 4.96
C ALA A 113 -8.33 16.72 6.01
N ARG A 114 -9.43 17.45 5.82
CA ARG A 114 -10.58 17.43 6.73
C ARG A 114 -11.33 16.10 6.72
N SER A 115 -11.34 15.39 5.57
CA SER A 115 -12.04 14.11 5.39
C SER A 115 -11.30 12.93 6.03
N PHE A 116 -10.02 13.09 6.35
CA PHE A 116 -9.17 12.03 6.91
C PHE A 116 -8.67 12.29 8.34
N THR A 117 -9.26 13.29 9.01
CA THR A 117 -8.96 13.53 10.43
C THR A 117 -9.43 12.38 11.33
N PRO A 118 -8.88 12.21 12.56
CA PRO A 118 -9.38 11.22 13.51
C PRO A 118 -10.90 11.31 13.72
N ARG A 119 -11.45 12.54 13.79
CA ARG A 119 -12.88 12.78 13.95
C ARG A 119 -13.70 12.34 12.72
N ALA A 120 -13.18 12.53 11.51
CA ALA A 120 -13.84 12.08 10.30
C ALA A 120 -13.84 10.55 10.21
N VAL A 121 -12.69 9.91 10.51
CA VAL A 121 -12.56 8.45 10.52
C VAL A 121 -13.41 7.82 11.63
N ALA A 122 -13.56 8.47 12.79
CA ALA A 122 -14.42 7.98 13.88
C ALA A 122 -15.90 7.85 13.45
N ARG A 123 -16.38 8.62 12.45
CA ARG A 123 -17.73 8.44 11.88
C ARG A 123 -17.89 7.15 11.07
N LEU A 124 -16.78 6.60 10.58
CA LEU A 124 -16.75 5.33 9.84
C LEU A 124 -16.49 4.13 10.77
N ASP A 125 -16.14 4.36 12.05
CA ASP A 125 -15.69 3.31 12.96
C ASP A 125 -16.74 2.20 13.14
N GLU A 126 -18.01 2.55 13.28
CA GLU A 126 -19.10 1.57 13.42
C GLU A 126 -19.25 0.71 12.14
N ARG A 127 -19.16 1.33 10.94
CA ARG A 127 -19.22 0.60 9.67
C ARG A 127 -18.02 -0.32 9.51
N ILE A 128 -16.81 0.18 9.80
CA ILE A 128 -15.58 -0.63 9.72
C ILE A 128 -15.67 -1.84 10.66
N ARG A 129 -16.17 -1.66 11.89
CA ARG A 129 -16.39 -2.76 12.84
C ARG A 129 -17.49 -3.72 12.36
N GLY A 130 -18.58 -3.20 11.80
CA GLY A 130 -19.63 -4.00 11.21
C GLY A 130 -19.12 -4.87 10.05
N HIS A 131 -18.34 -4.30 9.15
CA HIS A 131 -17.68 -5.04 8.07
C HIS A 131 -16.71 -6.10 8.62
N ALA A 132 -15.84 -5.74 9.56
CA ALA A 132 -14.89 -6.68 10.17
C ALA A 132 -15.61 -7.86 10.84
N ARG A 133 -16.68 -7.59 11.62
CA ARG A 133 -17.49 -8.61 12.26
C ARG A 133 -18.13 -9.55 11.24
N ALA A 134 -18.81 -9.03 10.23
CA ALA A 134 -19.46 -9.84 9.20
C ALA A 134 -18.46 -10.73 8.43
N LEU A 135 -17.24 -10.23 8.19
CA LEU A 135 -16.17 -11.00 7.58
C LEU A 135 -15.71 -12.15 8.48
N CYS A 136 -15.49 -11.88 9.77
CA CYS A 136 -15.07 -12.90 10.74
C CYS A 136 -16.17 -13.95 11.00
N GLU A 137 -17.42 -13.53 11.13
CA GLU A 137 -18.56 -14.44 11.24
C GLU A 137 -18.65 -15.38 10.03
N ARG A 138 -18.46 -14.86 8.81
CA ARG A 138 -18.46 -15.69 7.60
C ARG A 138 -17.28 -16.66 7.54
N ALA A 139 -16.09 -16.23 7.95
CA ALA A 139 -14.87 -17.03 7.87
C ALA A 139 -14.77 -18.06 9.00
N PHE A 140 -15.16 -17.72 10.22
CA PHE A 140 -14.93 -18.52 11.43
C PHE A 140 -16.18 -19.18 12.02
N ALA A 141 -17.36 -18.58 11.86
CA ALA A 141 -18.61 -19.15 12.37
C ALA A 141 -19.17 -20.26 11.47
N GLY A 142 -19.85 -21.22 12.06
CA GLY A 142 -20.56 -22.30 11.35
C GLY A 142 -19.72 -23.47 10.85
N ARG A 143 -18.40 -23.46 11.05
CA ARG A 143 -17.48 -24.56 10.66
C ARG A 143 -17.11 -25.51 11.79
N GLY A 144 -17.86 -25.51 12.89
CA GLY A 144 -17.56 -26.31 14.08
C GLY A 144 -16.48 -25.67 14.97
N ARG A 145 -15.83 -26.50 15.82
CA ARG A 145 -14.81 -25.99 16.76
C ARG A 145 -13.43 -25.75 16.13
N ARG A 146 -13.19 -26.17 14.90
CA ARG A 146 -11.93 -25.99 14.15
C ARG A 146 -12.23 -25.84 12.68
N GLY A 147 -11.37 -25.11 11.97
CA GLY A 147 -11.45 -24.96 10.53
C GLY A 147 -10.18 -24.37 9.94
N GLU A 148 -10.19 -24.23 8.62
CA GLU A 148 -9.13 -23.61 7.85
C GLU A 148 -9.75 -22.60 6.88
N CYS A 149 -8.98 -21.55 6.55
CA CYS A 149 -9.33 -20.57 5.53
C CYS A 149 -8.07 -19.99 4.89
N ASP A 150 -8.22 -19.35 3.73
CA ASP A 150 -7.20 -18.46 3.21
C ASP A 150 -7.44 -17.05 3.79
N PHE A 151 -6.69 -16.69 4.84
CA PHE A 151 -6.90 -15.43 5.55
C PHE A 151 -6.75 -14.21 4.62
N ALA A 152 -5.84 -14.26 3.65
CA ALA A 152 -5.63 -13.17 2.72
C ALA A 152 -6.86 -12.94 1.84
N LYS A 153 -7.51 -14.03 1.40
CA LYS A 153 -8.66 -14.00 0.49
C LYS A 153 -10.00 -13.92 1.23
N ASP A 154 -10.18 -14.78 2.24
CA ASP A 154 -11.49 -15.00 2.86
C ASP A 154 -11.80 -13.99 3.98
N VAL A 155 -10.76 -13.34 4.54
CA VAL A 155 -10.87 -12.41 5.68
C VAL A 155 -10.38 -11.01 5.32
N ALA A 156 -9.14 -10.88 4.84
CA ALA A 156 -8.48 -9.59 4.73
C ALA A 156 -8.82 -8.80 3.47
N ALA A 157 -9.18 -9.47 2.36
CA ALA A 157 -9.34 -8.82 1.06
C ALA A 157 -10.51 -7.83 1.02
N ASP A 158 -11.66 -8.19 1.59
CA ASP A 158 -12.89 -7.39 1.45
C ASP A 158 -12.95 -6.16 2.34
N LEU A 159 -12.31 -6.16 3.53
CA LEU A 159 -12.41 -5.05 4.47
C LEU A 159 -11.94 -3.70 3.90
N PRO A 160 -10.75 -3.62 3.25
CA PRO A 160 -10.34 -2.36 2.63
C PRO A 160 -11.22 -1.96 1.44
N LEU A 161 -11.76 -2.93 0.68
CA LEU A 161 -12.66 -2.65 -0.43
C LEU A 161 -13.99 -2.04 0.04
N LEU A 162 -14.62 -2.63 1.06
CA LEU A 162 -15.84 -2.13 1.69
C LEU A 162 -15.61 -0.73 2.30
N THR A 163 -14.54 -0.59 3.08
CA THR A 163 -14.19 0.69 3.71
C THR A 163 -13.92 1.78 2.67
N LEU A 164 -13.23 1.45 1.58
CA LEU A 164 -12.91 2.41 0.54
C LEU A 164 -14.16 2.77 -0.29
N ALA A 165 -15.06 1.83 -0.54
CA ALA A 165 -16.34 2.12 -1.17
C ALA A 165 -17.16 3.13 -0.33
N ASP A 166 -17.20 2.96 0.99
CA ASP A 166 -17.83 3.93 1.91
C ASP A 166 -17.15 5.32 1.83
N VAL A 167 -15.81 5.37 1.83
CA VAL A 167 -15.04 6.63 1.76
C VAL A 167 -15.25 7.36 0.45
N LEU A 168 -15.30 6.63 -0.66
CA LEU A 168 -15.50 7.20 -2.00
C LEU A 168 -16.97 7.41 -2.36
N GLY A 169 -17.89 6.91 -1.53
CA GLY A 169 -19.33 6.92 -1.85
C GLY A 169 -19.66 6.08 -3.07
N MET A 170 -18.93 5.01 -3.32
CA MET A 170 -19.22 4.02 -4.35
C MET A 170 -20.34 3.07 -3.87
N PRO A 171 -21.22 2.60 -4.78
CA PRO A 171 -22.08 1.47 -4.47
C PRO A 171 -21.26 0.25 -4.01
N GLU A 172 -21.67 -0.38 -2.91
CA GLU A 172 -20.93 -1.52 -2.33
C GLU A 172 -20.75 -2.66 -3.32
N GLN A 173 -21.76 -2.92 -4.16
CA GLN A 173 -21.71 -3.95 -5.17
C GLN A 173 -20.66 -3.72 -6.27
N ASP A 174 -20.12 -2.50 -6.40
CA ASP A 174 -19.08 -2.15 -7.38
C ASP A 174 -17.66 -2.23 -6.80
N ARG A 175 -17.51 -2.53 -5.51
CA ARG A 175 -16.21 -2.53 -4.82
C ARG A 175 -15.15 -3.46 -5.44
N TRP A 176 -15.56 -4.50 -6.13
CA TRP A 176 -14.66 -5.42 -6.82
C TRP A 176 -13.86 -4.76 -7.96
N LEU A 177 -14.34 -3.64 -8.52
CA LEU A 177 -13.58 -2.82 -9.46
C LEU A 177 -12.30 -2.27 -8.82
N LEU A 178 -12.36 -1.86 -7.55
CA LEU A 178 -11.18 -1.40 -6.79
C LEU A 178 -10.12 -2.51 -6.69
N PHE A 179 -10.57 -3.76 -6.58
CA PHE A 179 -9.68 -4.91 -6.54
C PHE A 179 -8.97 -5.12 -7.89
N ASP A 180 -9.71 -5.11 -8.99
CA ASP A 180 -9.13 -5.27 -10.34
C ASP A 180 -8.15 -4.13 -10.67
N TRP A 181 -8.55 -2.89 -10.44
CA TRP A 181 -7.70 -1.73 -10.72
C TRP A 181 -6.41 -1.75 -9.90
N SER A 182 -6.48 -2.03 -8.61
CA SER A 182 -5.28 -2.08 -7.78
C SER A 182 -4.35 -3.25 -8.13
N ASN A 183 -4.90 -4.42 -8.46
CA ASN A 183 -4.09 -5.56 -8.91
C ASN A 183 -3.32 -5.24 -10.20
N ARG A 184 -3.96 -4.58 -11.16
CA ARG A 184 -3.28 -4.15 -12.39
C ARG A 184 -2.14 -3.18 -12.11
N VAL A 185 -2.35 -2.19 -11.23
CA VAL A 185 -1.34 -1.17 -10.92
C VAL A 185 -0.20 -1.73 -10.09
N ILE A 186 -0.48 -2.53 -9.06
CA ILE A 186 0.54 -3.03 -8.12
C ILE A 186 1.23 -4.30 -8.65
N GLY A 187 0.49 -5.11 -9.40
CA GLY A 187 1.01 -6.36 -9.97
C GLY A 187 1.95 -6.20 -11.15
N TYR A 188 2.42 -4.99 -11.47
CA TYR A 188 3.30 -4.77 -12.62
C TYR A 188 4.62 -5.56 -12.58
N GLN A 189 5.05 -6.03 -11.41
CA GLN A 189 6.20 -6.92 -11.20
C GLN A 189 5.80 -8.40 -11.07
N ASP A 190 4.51 -8.71 -10.90
CA ASP A 190 3.95 -10.04 -10.74
C ASP A 190 2.74 -10.23 -11.67
N PRO A 191 2.96 -10.73 -12.92
CA PRO A 191 1.87 -10.88 -13.90
C PRO A 191 0.70 -11.75 -13.40
N ASP A 192 0.98 -12.79 -12.61
CA ASP A 192 -0.06 -13.65 -12.05
C ASP A 192 -1.00 -12.86 -11.12
N TYR A 193 -0.41 -11.92 -10.37
CA TYR A 193 -1.17 -11.04 -9.50
C TYR A 193 -1.94 -9.99 -10.30
N ALA A 194 -1.32 -9.36 -11.29
CA ALA A 194 -1.95 -8.36 -12.15
C ALA A 194 -3.20 -8.88 -12.88
N THR A 195 -3.25 -10.19 -13.15
CA THR A 195 -4.37 -10.85 -13.86
C THR A 195 -5.28 -11.67 -12.95
N SER A 196 -4.99 -11.74 -11.64
CA SER A 196 -5.68 -12.65 -10.68
C SER A 196 -7.08 -12.20 -10.27
N ALA A 197 -7.54 -11.02 -10.70
CA ALA A 197 -8.87 -10.52 -10.35
C ALA A 197 -9.96 -11.35 -11.04
N ALA A 198 -10.33 -12.46 -10.40
CA ALA A 198 -11.57 -13.16 -10.70
C ALA A 198 -12.70 -12.49 -9.91
N PHE A 199 -13.64 -11.88 -10.61
CA PHE A 199 -14.85 -11.29 -10.03
C PHE A 199 -16.07 -11.67 -10.87
N ASP A 200 -17.20 -11.74 -10.20
CA ASP A 200 -18.50 -11.88 -10.88
C ASP A 200 -19.08 -10.47 -11.14
N PRO A 201 -19.09 -10.00 -12.39
CA PRO A 201 -19.62 -8.68 -12.72
C PRO A 201 -21.15 -8.62 -12.66
N SER A 202 -21.84 -9.76 -12.53
CA SER A 202 -23.30 -9.85 -12.65
C SER A 202 -24.06 -9.09 -11.55
N GLY A 203 -23.40 -8.86 -10.40
CA GLY A 203 -23.95 -8.12 -9.27
C GLY A 203 -23.66 -6.62 -9.28
N GLY A 204 -22.92 -6.09 -10.26
CA GLY A 204 -22.54 -4.68 -10.34
C GLY A 204 -23.67 -3.75 -10.78
N THR A 205 -23.48 -2.44 -10.57
CA THR A 205 -24.39 -1.41 -11.08
C THR A 205 -24.26 -1.24 -12.59
N PRO A 206 -25.22 -0.56 -13.26
CA PRO A 206 -25.04 -0.15 -14.65
C PRO A 206 -23.76 0.67 -14.89
N MET A 207 -23.32 1.48 -13.94
CA MET A 207 -22.03 2.21 -14.02
C MET A 207 -20.84 1.26 -14.10
N ALA A 208 -20.84 0.21 -13.28
CA ALA A 208 -19.80 -0.81 -13.31
C ALA A 208 -19.78 -1.56 -14.65
N ALA A 209 -20.94 -1.92 -15.17
CA ALA A 209 -21.07 -2.61 -16.46
C ALA A 209 -20.56 -1.73 -17.63
N GLU A 210 -20.90 -0.44 -17.64
CA GLU A 210 -20.45 0.51 -18.66
C GLU A 210 -18.94 0.72 -18.60
N ALA A 211 -18.38 0.90 -17.40
CA ALA A 211 -16.95 1.03 -17.21
C ALA A 211 -16.20 -0.23 -17.66
N LEU A 212 -16.70 -1.42 -17.28
CA LEU A 212 -16.10 -2.70 -17.60
C LEU A 212 -16.02 -2.98 -19.11
N ALA A 213 -16.95 -2.44 -19.89
CA ALA A 213 -16.90 -2.56 -21.35
C ALA A 213 -15.67 -1.91 -21.96
N LEU A 214 -15.02 -1.00 -21.23
CA LEU A 214 -13.76 -0.33 -21.61
C LEU A 214 -12.51 -0.98 -21.00
N ARG A 215 -12.66 -2.05 -20.21
CA ARG A 215 -11.53 -2.72 -19.57
C ARG A 215 -10.58 -3.25 -20.64
N PRO A 216 -9.28 -2.88 -20.62
CA PRO A 216 -8.33 -3.36 -21.62
C PRO A 216 -8.12 -4.87 -21.49
N ALA A 217 -7.96 -5.53 -22.62
CA ALA A 217 -7.60 -6.94 -22.68
C ALA A 217 -6.08 -7.11 -22.66
N PRO A 218 -5.55 -8.24 -22.15
CA PRO A 218 -4.16 -8.61 -22.33
C PRO A 218 -3.77 -8.72 -23.79
N ASP A 219 -2.52 -8.41 -24.11
CA ASP A 219 -1.95 -8.65 -25.44
C ASP A 219 -1.80 -10.16 -25.73
N ALA A 220 -1.34 -10.52 -26.94
CA ALA A 220 -1.14 -11.92 -27.34
C ALA A 220 -0.11 -12.68 -26.46
N ALA A 221 0.72 -11.97 -25.69
CA ALA A 221 1.65 -12.53 -24.70
C ALA A 221 1.08 -12.55 -23.28
N GLY A 222 -0.21 -12.22 -23.10
CA GLY A 222 -0.88 -12.19 -21.79
C GLY A 222 -0.53 -10.96 -20.95
N ARG A 223 0.10 -9.93 -21.51
CA ARG A 223 0.51 -8.73 -20.77
C ARG A 223 -0.59 -7.68 -20.82
N MET A 224 -0.97 -7.15 -19.66
CA MET A 224 -1.86 -5.99 -19.58
C MET A 224 -1.16 -4.73 -20.07
N PRO A 225 -1.89 -3.76 -20.68
CA PRO A 225 -1.38 -2.42 -20.94
C PRO A 225 -0.81 -1.78 -19.67
N ASP A 226 0.20 -0.91 -19.82
CA ASP A 226 0.85 -0.25 -18.68
C ASP A 226 -0.16 0.60 -17.90
N PRO A 227 -0.51 0.24 -16.65
CA PRO A 227 -1.48 0.95 -15.84
C PRO A 227 -0.98 2.34 -15.39
N ARG A 228 0.28 2.67 -15.66
CA ARG A 228 0.88 4.00 -15.45
C ARG A 228 0.66 4.92 -16.64
N THR A 229 -0.32 4.62 -17.47
CA THR A 229 -0.79 5.46 -18.58
C THR A 229 -2.31 5.59 -18.52
N ARG A 230 -2.85 6.68 -19.09
CA ARG A 230 -4.30 6.85 -19.14
C ARG A 230 -4.97 5.74 -19.95
N ASP A 231 -4.36 5.32 -21.06
CA ASP A 231 -4.85 4.27 -21.93
C ASP A 231 -4.80 2.87 -21.29
N GLY A 232 -3.99 2.71 -20.24
CA GLY A 232 -3.92 1.47 -19.47
C GLY A 232 -5.07 1.28 -18.46
N MET A 233 -5.83 2.36 -18.18
CA MET A 233 -6.88 2.36 -17.15
C MET A 233 -8.17 3.07 -17.62
N PRO A 234 -8.64 2.89 -18.87
CA PRO A 234 -9.78 3.63 -19.41
C PRO A 234 -11.09 3.35 -18.66
N ASP A 235 -11.26 2.13 -18.19
CA ASP A 235 -12.39 1.69 -17.37
C ASP A 235 -12.48 2.40 -16.01
N LEU A 236 -11.34 2.65 -15.36
CA LEU A 236 -11.30 3.39 -14.11
C LEU A 236 -11.75 4.84 -14.30
N TYR A 237 -11.27 5.50 -15.35
CA TYR A 237 -11.66 6.88 -15.66
C TYR A 237 -13.12 6.98 -16.08
N ALA A 238 -13.63 6.03 -16.86
CA ALA A 238 -15.04 5.97 -17.21
C ALA A 238 -15.91 5.85 -15.96
N TYR A 239 -15.55 4.98 -15.03
CA TYR A 239 -16.26 4.86 -13.77
C TYR A 239 -16.22 6.15 -12.93
N ALA A 240 -15.06 6.81 -12.87
CA ALA A 240 -14.92 8.09 -12.17
C ALA A 240 -15.89 9.15 -12.71
N HIS A 241 -16.03 9.25 -14.05
CA HIS A 241 -17.00 10.13 -14.69
C HIS A 241 -18.45 9.80 -14.37
N LEU A 242 -18.81 8.52 -14.44
CA LEU A 242 -20.16 8.05 -14.14
C LEU A 242 -20.53 8.32 -12.68
N LEU A 243 -19.59 8.04 -11.76
CA LEU A 243 -19.74 8.33 -10.33
C LEU A 243 -19.90 9.84 -10.10
N ALA A 244 -19.07 10.68 -10.74
CA ALA A 244 -19.20 12.13 -10.65
C ALA A 244 -20.60 12.62 -11.13
N GLY A 245 -21.11 12.04 -12.23
CA GLY A 245 -22.46 12.33 -12.71
C GLY A 245 -23.55 11.94 -11.71
N ALA A 246 -23.41 10.79 -11.04
CA ALA A 246 -24.33 10.35 -9.99
C ALA A 246 -24.26 11.30 -8.77
N LYS A 247 -23.03 11.67 -8.31
CA LYS A 247 -22.82 12.54 -7.18
C LYS A 247 -23.28 14.01 -7.40
N ARG A 248 -23.26 14.50 -8.64
CA ARG A 248 -23.86 15.81 -8.96
C ARG A 248 -25.37 15.81 -8.78
N ARG A 249 -26.05 14.70 -9.03
CA ARG A 249 -27.52 14.55 -8.85
C ARG A 249 -27.89 14.32 -7.39
N ASP A 250 -27.06 13.57 -6.66
CA ASP A 250 -27.30 13.18 -5.26
C ASP A 250 -25.98 13.24 -4.49
N PRO A 251 -25.54 14.42 -4.02
CA PRO A 251 -24.30 14.60 -3.30
C PRO A 251 -24.39 14.02 -1.88
N GLY A 252 -23.35 13.25 -1.50
CA GLY A 252 -23.17 12.71 -0.14
C GLY A 252 -22.16 13.49 0.68
N ASP A 253 -21.78 12.92 1.82
CA ASP A 253 -20.70 13.39 2.70
C ASP A 253 -19.37 12.66 2.46
N ASP A 254 -19.32 11.86 1.39
CA ASP A 254 -18.15 11.12 0.95
C ASP A 254 -17.07 12.01 0.31
N VAL A 255 -15.85 11.47 0.21
CA VAL A 255 -14.68 12.21 -0.30
C VAL A 255 -14.87 12.67 -1.74
N MET A 256 -15.53 11.87 -2.60
CA MET A 256 -15.74 12.25 -4.00
C MET A 256 -16.75 13.36 -4.14
N SER A 257 -17.84 13.35 -3.35
CA SER A 257 -18.80 14.46 -3.29
C SER A 257 -18.15 15.76 -2.80
N ILE A 258 -17.26 15.68 -1.77
CA ILE A 258 -16.54 16.84 -1.25
C ILE A 258 -15.56 17.41 -2.29
N LEU A 259 -14.86 16.56 -3.03
CA LEU A 259 -13.98 17.00 -4.12
C LEU A 259 -14.77 17.61 -5.26
N LEU A 260 -15.86 16.97 -5.65
CA LEU A 260 -16.69 17.40 -6.78
C LEU A 260 -17.32 18.78 -6.54
N ALA A 261 -17.68 19.09 -5.27
CA ALA A 261 -18.17 20.40 -4.89
C ALA A 261 -17.13 21.54 -5.05
N GLN A 262 -15.86 21.20 -5.33
CA GLN A 262 -14.75 22.13 -5.53
C GLN A 262 -14.26 22.14 -6.98
N VAL A 263 -14.84 21.31 -7.84
CA VAL A 263 -14.61 21.33 -9.29
C VAL A 263 -15.41 22.50 -9.88
N ASP A 264 -14.69 23.41 -10.56
CA ASP A 264 -15.29 24.56 -11.22
C ASP A 264 -14.62 24.73 -12.60
N ASP A 265 -15.43 24.90 -13.62
CA ASP A 265 -14.97 25.10 -15.00
C ASP A 265 -14.38 26.52 -15.23
N GLU A 266 -14.61 27.45 -14.30
CA GLU A 266 -14.21 28.85 -14.38
C GLU A 266 -13.08 29.28 -13.41
N GLY A 267 -12.30 28.30 -12.86
CA GLY A 267 -11.18 28.59 -11.96
C GLY A 267 -11.34 28.05 -10.55
N GLY A 268 -12.12 27.00 -10.40
CA GLY A 268 -12.30 26.27 -9.17
C GLY A 268 -11.02 25.69 -8.56
N GLN A 269 -11.13 25.16 -7.36
CA GLN A 269 -10.00 24.65 -6.61
C GLN A 269 -9.46 23.31 -7.15
N VAL A 270 -10.25 22.59 -7.97
CA VAL A 270 -9.93 21.27 -8.54
C VAL A 270 -10.37 21.25 -10.00
N SER A 271 -9.50 20.84 -10.92
CA SER A 271 -9.88 20.57 -12.30
C SER A 271 -10.54 19.20 -12.44
N ALA A 272 -11.23 18.95 -13.57
CA ALA A 272 -11.80 17.63 -13.88
C ALA A 272 -10.72 16.54 -13.92
N GLU A 273 -9.56 16.84 -14.49
CA GLU A 273 -8.42 15.92 -14.53
C GLU A 273 -7.87 15.64 -13.12
N GLU A 274 -7.75 16.64 -12.26
CA GLU A 274 -7.33 16.45 -10.88
C GLU A 274 -8.32 15.57 -10.10
N PHE A 275 -9.64 15.77 -10.32
CA PHE A 275 -10.68 14.91 -9.73
C PHE A 275 -10.50 13.44 -10.14
N GLU A 276 -10.33 13.17 -11.43
CA GLU A 276 -10.11 11.83 -11.98
C GLU A 276 -8.85 11.18 -11.39
N ASN A 277 -7.75 11.92 -11.35
CA ASN A 277 -6.48 11.44 -10.83
C ASN A 277 -6.53 11.22 -9.32
N MET A 278 -7.35 11.97 -8.58
CA MET A 278 -7.60 11.71 -7.16
C MET A 278 -8.41 10.43 -6.97
N PHE A 279 -9.44 10.18 -7.81
CA PHE A 279 -10.17 8.92 -7.78
C PHE A 279 -9.23 7.73 -8.03
N TRP A 280 -8.38 7.82 -9.07
CA TRP A 280 -7.37 6.81 -9.36
C TRP A 280 -6.45 6.57 -8.15
N LEU A 281 -5.94 7.64 -7.56
CA LEU A 281 -5.03 7.56 -6.41
C LEU A 281 -5.69 6.87 -5.21
N PHE A 282 -6.93 7.21 -4.89
CA PHE A 282 -7.65 6.58 -3.78
C PHE A 282 -7.96 5.11 -4.06
N ALA A 283 -8.42 4.78 -5.27
CA ALA A 283 -8.75 3.42 -5.67
C ALA A 283 -7.57 2.46 -5.50
N VAL A 284 -6.34 2.94 -5.76
CA VAL A 284 -5.13 2.13 -5.66
C VAL A 284 -4.50 2.22 -4.27
N ALA A 285 -4.19 3.42 -3.80
CA ALA A 285 -3.44 3.59 -2.55
C ALA A 285 -4.24 3.20 -1.30
N GLY A 286 -5.56 3.38 -1.32
CA GLY A 286 -6.43 3.09 -0.18
C GLY A 286 -6.78 1.61 -0.01
N ASN A 287 -6.66 0.82 -1.06
CA ASN A 287 -6.97 -0.61 -1.04
C ASN A 287 -5.74 -1.46 -0.74
N GLU A 288 -4.77 -1.45 -1.66
CA GLU A 288 -3.70 -2.45 -1.72
C GLU A 288 -2.79 -2.45 -0.50
N THR A 289 -2.51 -1.29 0.06
CA THR A 289 -1.64 -1.16 1.23
C THR A 289 -2.23 -1.82 2.47
N VAL A 290 -3.52 -1.65 2.71
CA VAL A 290 -4.23 -2.28 3.84
C VAL A 290 -4.47 -3.76 3.55
N ARG A 291 -4.85 -4.12 2.32
CA ARG A 291 -5.04 -5.50 1.90
C ARG A 291 -3.78 -6.37 2.10
N ASN A 292 -2.59 -5.79 1.94
CA ASN A 292 -1.32 -6.46 2.23
C ASN A 292 -0.88 -6.31 3.69
N GLY A 293 -1.31 -5.25 4.36
CA GLY A 293 -1.03 -5.01 5.77
C GLY A 293 -1.75 -5.98 6.71
N LEU A 294 -3.01 -6.31 6.40
CA LEU A 294 -3.83 -7.19 7.25
C LEU A 294 -3.31 -8.63 7.28
N PRO A 295 -3.03 -9.31 6.14
CA PRO A 295 -2.42 -10.62 6.19
C PRO A 295 -1.03 -10.60 6.83
N GLY A 296 -0.27 -9.54 6.63
CA GLY A 296 1.03 -9.37 7.26
C GLY A 296 0.96 -9.25 8.78
N ALA A 297 -0.04 -8.56 9.30
CA ALA A 297 -0.32 -8.52 10.72
C ALA A 297 -0.76 -9.89 11.27
N CYS A 298 -1.52 -10.66 10.49
CA CYS A 298 -1.86 -12.03 10.82
C CYS A 298 -0.61 -12.91 10.89
N ILE A 299 0.30 -12.82 9.92
CA ILE A 299 1.59 -13.55 9.92
C ILE A 299 2.37 -13.21 11.19
N ALA A 300 2.44 -11.94 11.59
CA ALA A 300 3.10 -11.54 12.83
C ALA A 300 2.51 -12.25 14.07
N LEU A 301 1.19 -12.39 14.15
CA LEU A 301 0.54 -13.12 15.25
C LEU A 301 0.72 -14.64 15.14
N LEU A 302 0.82 -15.20 13.94
CA LEU A 302 1.09 -16.64 13.74
C LEU A 302 2.53 -17.02 14.10
N GLU A 303 3.49 -16.14 13.83
CA GLU A 303 4.90 -16.32 14.20
C GLU A 303 5.15 -16.05 15.70
N HIS A 304 4.23 -15.33 16.37
CA HIS A 304 4.33 -14.94 17.78
C HIS A 304 3.05 -15.28 18.54
N PRO A 305 2.75 -16.59 18.79
CA PRO A 305 1.50 -17.03 19.42
C PRO A 305 1.28 -16.43 20.82
N GLU A 306 2.34 -16.13 21.57
CA GLU A 306 2.28 -15.45 22.86
C GLU A 306 1.68 -14.02 22.76
N ALA A 307 1.81 -13.37 21.59
CA ALA A 307 1.18 -12.09 21.36
C ALA A 307 -0.34 -12.23 21.19
N GLN A 308 -0.85 -13.34 20.63
CA GLN A 308 -2.28 -13.63 20.56
C GLN A 308 -2.87 -13.74 21.97
N ASP A 309 -2.23 -14.50 22.87
CA ASP A 309 -2.67 -14.69 24.24
C ASP A 309 -2.64 -13.36 25.02
N THR A 310 -1.58 -12.58 24.84
CA THR A 310 -1.44 -11.25 25.43
C THR A 310 -2.60 -10.33 25.04
N LEU A 311 -2.96 -10.29 23.75
CA LEU A 311 -4.02 -9.43 23.24
C LEU A 311 -5.42 -9.91 23.62
N ARG A 312 -5.62 -11.23 23.80
CA ARG A 312 -6.88 -11.78 24.35
C ARG A 312 -7.03 -11.42 25.82
N ALA A 313 -5.93 -11.49 26.59
CA ALA A 313 -5.93 -11.15 28.02
C ALA A 313 -6.11 -9.64 28.26
N ASP A 314 -5.57 -8.80 27.39
CA ASP A 314 -5.69 -7.34 27.47
C ASP A 314 -5.99 -6.71 26.11
N PRO A 315 -7.27 -6.64 25.70
CA PRO A 315 -7.69 -5.99 24.47
C PRO A 315 -7.33 -4.48 24.39
N GLY A 316 -7.04 -3.84 25.54
CA GLY A 316 -6.60 -2.45 25.61
C GLY A 316 -5.24 -2.21 24.93
N LEU A 317 -4.45 -3.25 24.69
CA LEU A 317 -3.19 -3.19 23.96
C LEU A 317 -3.37 -3.08 22.45
N MET A 318 -4.55 -3.34 21.89
CA MET A 318 -4.78 -3.33 20.44
C MET A 318 -4.29 -2.07 19.72
N PRO A 319 -4.42 -0.84 20.28
CA PRO A 319 -3.84 0.36 19.64
C PRO A 319 -2.31 0.29 19.49
N ALA A 320 -1.57 -0.18 20.50
CA ALA A 320 -0.12 -0.32 20.44
C ALA A 320 0.28 -1.49 19.53
N ALA A 321 -0.44 -2.61 19.63
CA ALA A 321 -0.24 -3.77 18.77
C ALA A 321 -0.43 -3.44 17.28
N ALA A 322 -1.41 -2.62 16.92
CA ALA A 322 -1.60 -2.19 15.53
C ALA A 322 -0.40 -1.40 14.99
N GLU A 323 0.25 -0.53 15.80
CA GLU A 323 1.46 0.17 15.38
C GLU A 323 2.62 -0.82 15.20
N GLU A 324 2.73 -1.82 16.08
CA GLU A 324 3.78 -2.84 15.97
C GLU A 324 3.55 -3.77 14.78
N MET A 325 2.32 -4.20 14.52
CA MET A 325 1.96 -4.95 13.31
C MET A 325 2.38 -4.19 12.03
N LEU A 326 2.09 -2.89 12.00
CA LEU A 326 2.49 -2.02 10.89
C LEU A 326 4.01 -1.92 10.76
N ARG A 327 4.74 -1.66 11.86
CA ARG A 327 6.19 -1.58 11.88
C ARG A 327 6.82 -2.87 11.36
N TRP A 328 6.43 -4.00 11.94
CA TRP A 328 7.01 -5.32 11.68
C TRP A 328 6.76 -5.79 10.25
N TRP A 329 5.57 -5.52 9.71
CA TRP A 329 5.24 -5.89 8.34
C TRP A 329 5.74 -4.88 7.30
N THR A 330 5.47 -3.61 7.48
CA THR A 330 5.83 -2.54 6.54
C THR A 330 5.31 -2.80 5.11
N PRO A 331 4.00 -2.60 4.82
CA PRO A 331 3.39 -2.99 3.54
C PRO A 331 4.00 -2.30 2.31
N VAL A 332 4.37 -1.01 2.42
CA VAL A 332 5.14 -0.30 1.40
C VAL A 332 6.60 -0.28 1.82
N MET A 333 7.45 -0.97 1.07
CA MET A 333 8.85 -1.18 1.45
C MET A 333 9.76 -0.06 1.01
N THR A 334 9.47 0.57 -0.14
CA THR A 334 10.36 1.57 -0.73
C THR A 334 9.58 2.72 -1.36
N PHE A 335 10.17 3.92 -1.35
CA PHE A 335 9.78 5.03 -2.22
C PHE A 335 11.00 5.72 -2.77
N ARG A 336 10.88 6.18 -4.02
CA ARG A 336 11.89 6.99 -4.68
C ARG A 336 11.68 8.47 -4.47
N ARG A 337 12.78 9.20 -4.47
CA ARG A 337 12.88 10.65 -4.70
C ARG A 337 13.95 10.91 -5.76
N THR A 338 14.03 12.14 -6.23
CA THR A 338 15.12 12.58 -7.13
C THR A 338 15.78 13.82 -6.52
N ALA A 339 17.09 13.82 -6.41
CA ALA A 339 17.82 14.96 -5.88
C ALA A 339 17.67 16.17 -6.81
N THR A 340 17.37 17.35 -6.24
CA THR A 340 17.20 18.61 -7.00
C THR A 340 18.52 19.37 -7.13
N ALA A 341 19.48 19.11 -6.24
CA ALA A 341 20.79 19.74 -6.19
C ALA A 341 21.81 18.75 -5.63
N ASP A 342 23.09 19.02 -5.84
CA ASP A 342 24.19 18.30 -5.21
C ASP A 342 24.07 18.45 -3.69
N CYS A 343 24.22 17.32 -2.98
CA CYS A 343 24.15 17.31 -1.51
C CYS A 343 24.92 16.11 -0.94
N GLU A 344 25.02 16.06 0.38
CA GLU A 344 25.54 14.90 1.11
C GLU A 344 24.40 14.21 1.87
N LEU A 345 24.41 12.87 1.84
CA LEU A 345 23.49 12.03 2.60
C LEU A 345 24.23 10.80 3.14
N GLY A 346 24.26 10.63 4.46
CA GLY A 346 24.95 9.51 5.10
C GLY A 346 26.43 9.41 4.73
N GLY A 347 27.12 10.56 4.51
CA GLY A 347 28.52 10.63 4.09
C GLY A 347 28.75 10.37 2.59
N GLN A 348 27.70 10.18 1.79
CA GLN A 348 27.79 9.96 0.34
C GLN A 348 27.44 11.23 -0.45
N PRO A 349 28.22 11.55 -1.52
CA PRO A 349 27.92 12.68 -2.39
C PRO A 349 26.80 12.32 -3.36
N ILE A 350 25.63 12.91 -3.18
CA ILE A 350 24.45 12.76 -4.07
C ILE A 350 24.49 13.90 -5.09
N ARG A 351 24.37 13.59 -6.37
CA ARG A 351 24.32 14.58 -7.44
C ARG A 351 22.89 15.01 -7.78
N ALA A 352 22.72 16.21 -8.27
CA ALA A 352 21.47 16.66 -8.86
C ALA A 352 21.03 15.69 -9.98
N GLY A 353 19.79 15.22 -9.93
CA GLY A 353 19.22 14.22 -10.84
C GLY A 353 19.36 12.78 -10.37
N ASP A 354 20.17 12.48 -9.36
CA ASP A 354 20.30 11.12 -8.83
C ASP A 354 18.97 10.62 -8.25
N LYS A 355 18.68 9.34 -8.48
CA LYS A 355 17.63 8.62 -7.80
C LYS A 355 18.04 8.31 -6.37
N VAL A 356 17.16 8.61 -5.43
CA VAL A 356 17.32 8.33 -3.99
C VAL A 356 16.13 7.48 -3.55
N VAL A 357 16.37 6.21 -3.26
CA VAL A 357 15.32 5.26 -2.85
C VAL A 357 15.41 5.04 -1.35
N VAL A 358 14.37 5.39 -0.63
CA VAL A 358 14.27 5.13 0.81
C VAL A 358 13.70 3.75 1.05
N SER A 359 14.30 2.99 1.99
CA SER A 359 13.81 1.68 2.42
C SER A 359 13.11 1.79 3.78
N PHE A 360 11.78 1.81 3.78
CA PHE A 360 10.99 1.76 5.02
C PHE A 360 11.14 0.40 5.71
N ALA A 361 11.26 -0.70 4.94
CA ALA A 361 11.45 -2.04 5.48
C ALA A 361 12.75 -2.14 6.30
N SER A 362 13.84 -1.51 5.84
CA SER A 362 15.09 -1.42 6.60
C SER A 362 14.97 -0.45 7.78
N ALA A 363 14.46 0.76 7.54
CA ALA A 363 14.35 1.80 8.55
C ALA A 363 13.51 1.39 9.76
N ASN A 364 12.45 0.61 9.54
CA ASN A 364 11.57 0.10 10.60
C ASN A 364 12.18 -1.06 11.41
N ARG A 365 13.37 -1.52 11.01
CA ARG A 365 14.20 -2.52 11.72
C ARG A 365 15.58 -1.96 12.09
N ASP A 366 15.70 -0.63 12.17
CA ASP A 366 16.95 0.03 12.55
C ASP A 366 17.20 -0.12 14.06
N GLU A 367 18.20 -0.90 14.39
CA GLU A 367 18.64 -1.21 15.76
C GLU A 367 19.14 0.02 16.54
N THR A 368 19.43 1.12 15.86
CA THR A 368 19.79 2.39 16.50
C THR A 368 18.58 3.16 17.02
N VAL A 369 17.36 2.79 16.56
CA VAL A 369 16.09 3.44 16.91
C VAL A 369 15.17 2.50 17.69
N PHE A 370 15.13 1.23 17.31
CA PHE A 370 14.27 0.23 17.91
C PHE A 370 15.09 -0.77 18.72
N ALA A 371 14.91 -0.79 20.04
CA ALA A 371 15.43 -1.88 20.85
C ALA A 371 14.78 -3.19 20.40
N ASP A 372 15.57 -4.26 20.23
CA ASP A 372 15.11 -5.52 19.65
C ASP A 372 14.33 -5.28 18.36
N ALA A 373 14.98 -4.68 17.37
CA ALA A 373 14.35 -4.19 16.13
C ALA A 373 13.72 -5.32 15.30
N ASP A 374 14.24 -6.54 15.35
CA ASP A 374 13.75 -7.72 14.66
C ASP A 374 12.65 -8.45 15.43
N GLY A 375 12.52 -8.20 16.74
CA GLY A 375 11.47 -8.75 17.57
C GLY A 375 10.11 -8.07 17.33
N PHE A 376 9.03 -8.81 17.64
CA PHE A 376 7.65 -8.35 17.60
C PHE A 376 7.11 -8.18 19.02
N ASP A 377 6.82 -6.95 19.44
CA ASP A 377 6.34 -6.62 20.77
C ASP A 377 5.07 -5.77 20.71
N VAL A 378 3.92 -6.38 21.02
CA VAL A 378 2.61 -5.70 21.04
C VAL A 378 2.49 -4.57 22.06
N ARG A 379 3.47 -4.44 22.97
CA ARG A 379 3.56 -3.36 23.96
C ARG A 379 4.59 -2.29 23.60
N ARG A 380 5.25 -2.39 22.45
CA ARG A 380 6.32 -1.46 22.05
C ARG A 380 5.87 0.00 22.14
N ASN A 381 6.55 0.75 23.01
CA ASN A 381 6.33 2.18 23.20
C ASN A 381 7.62 2.85 23.71
N PRO A 382 8.21 3.85 23.03
CA PRO A 382 7.71 4.45 21.78
C PRO A 382 7.87 3.53 20.57
N ASN A 383 7.03 3.76 19.53
CA ASN A 383 7.12 3.07 18.24
C ASN A 383 7.16 4.08 17.08
N PRO A 384 8.32 4.75 16.85
CA PRO A 384 8.44 5.83 15.88
C PRO A 384 8.61 5.33 14.42
N HIS A 385 7.90 4.29 14.02
CA HIS A 385 8.01 3.70 12.70
C HIS A 385 7.69 4.68 11.55
N LEU A 386 8.22 4.38 10.36
CA LEU A 386 8.07 5.18 9.16
C LEU A 386 7.10 4.60 8.13
N VAL A 387 6.23 3.67 8.52
CA VAL A 387 5.26 3.00 7.62
C VAL A 387 4.38 3.99 6.86
N PHE A 388 4.03 5.10 7.50
CA PHE A 388 3.22 6.16 6.90
C PHE A 388 4.05 7.30 6.28
N GLY A 389 5.36 7.12 6.16
CA GLY A 389 6.27 8.18 5.73
C GLY A 389 6.39 9.31 6.74
N ARG A 390 6.99 10.43 6.30
CA ARG A 390 7.16 11.68 7.05
C ARG A 390 7.03 12.89 6.12
N GLY A 391 6.97 14.08 6.71
CA GLY A 391 6.93 15.33 5.96
C GLY A 391 5.63 15.56 5.17
N PRO A 392 5.68 16.31 4.06
CA PRO A 392 4.49 16.67 3.30
C PRO A 392 3.67 15.48 2.81
N HIS A 393 4.32 14.37 2.47
CA HIS A 393 3.70 13.14 1.97
C HIS A 393 3.33 12.14 3.08
N PHE A 394 3.29 12.54 4.35
CA PHE A 394 2.76 11.67 5.40
C PHE A 394 1.39 11.12 5.01
N CYS A 395 1.17 9.81 5.17
CA CYS A 395 -0.01 9.12 4.66
C CYS A 395 -1.31 9.79 5.10
N LEU A 396 -2.14 10.17 4.12
CA LEU A 396 -3.44 10.81 4.36
C LEU A 396 -4.41 9.84 5.06
N GLY A 397 -4.39 8.56 4.65
CA GLY A 397 -5.26 7.49 5.18
C GLY A 397 -4.76 6.82 6.45
N SER A 398 -3.73 7.34 7.13
CA SER A 398 -3.09 6.68 8.27
C SER A 398 -4.04 6.35 9.42
N HIS A 399 -5.04 7.20 9.70
CA HIS A 399 -6.06 6.93 10.73
C HIS A 399 -7.04 5.85 10.29
N LEU A 400 -7.38 5.81 8.98
CA LEU A 400 -8.28 4.82 8.42
C LEU A 400 -7.64 3.41 8.41
N ALA A 401 -6.36 3.32 8.05
CA ALA A 401 -5.60 2.06 8.10
C ALA A 401 -5.54 1.49 9.52
N ARG A 402 -5.23 2.35 10.51
CA ARG A 402 -5.23 1.96 11.93
C ARG A 402 -6.60 1.50 12.43
N ALA A 403 -7.67 2.16 12.01
CA ALA A 403 -9.03 1.77 12.38
C ALA A 403 -9.37 0.38 11.85
N GLN A 404 -9.02 0.10 10.59
CA GLN A 404 -9.26 -1.22 9.97
C GLN A 404 -8.46 -2.33 10.65
N LEU A 405 -7.15 -2.12 10.92
CA LEU A 405 -6.34 -3.11 11.65
C LEU A 405 -6.95 -3.43 13.02
N ARG A 406 -7.24 -2.40 13.81
CA ARG A 406 -7.80 -2.59 15.16
C ARG A 406 -9.15 -3.29 15.13
N ALA A 407 -10.03 -2.90 14.20
CA ALA A 407 -11.35 -3.51 14.07
C ALA A 407 -11.25 -4.99 13.69
N LEU A 408 -10.43 -5.31 12.66
CA LEU A 408 -10.32 -6.69 12.19
C LEU A 408 -9.71 -7.59 13.26
N PHE A 409 -8.58 -7.21 13.87
CA PHE A 409 -7.91 -8.09 14.83
C PHE A 409 -8.63 -8.19 16.18
N ALA A 410 -9.42 -7.20 16.57
CA ALA A 410 -10.34 -7.35 17.68
C ALA A 410 -11.40 -8.44 17.41
N GLU A 411 -11.98 -8.46 16.21
CA GLU A 411 -12.96 -9.49 15.81
C GLU A 411 -12.30 -10.86 15.60
N VAL A 412 -11.14 -10.93 14.93
CA VAL A 412 -10.41 -12.19 14.74
C VAL A 412 -10.09 -12.86 16.07
N LEU A 413 -9.53 -12.11 17.02
CA LEU A 413 -9.16 -12.64 18.34
C LEU A 413 -10.37 -13.00 19.21
N SER A 414 -11.52 -12.35 19.02
CA SER A 414 -12.77 -12.69 19.72
C SER A 414 -13.45 -13.94 19.17
N HIS A 415 -13.27 -14.25 17.88
CA HIS A 415 -13.87 -15.43 17.25
C HIS A 415 -12.98 -16.69 17.33
N THR A 416 -11.70 -16.52 17.68
CA THR A 416 -10.72 -17.61 17.67
C THR A 416 -10.02 -17.76 19.02
N ALA A 417 -9.92 -18.99 19.52
CA ALA A 417 -9.09 -19.30 20.69
C ALA A 417 -7.61 -19.50 20.30
N ALA A 418 -7.35 -19.97 19.08
CA ALA A 418 -6.01 -20.12 18.52
C ALA A 418 -6.02 -19.93 17.00
N LEU A 419 -4.92 -19.39 16.49
CA LEU A 419 -4.61 -19.28 15.07
C LEU A 419 -3.22 -19.88 14.83
N ASP A 420 -3.11 -20.74 13.81
CA ASP A 420 -1.87 -21.38 13.41
C ASP A 420 -1.73 -21.38 11.87
N PHE A 421 -0.52 -21.56 11.36
CA PHE A 421 -0.35 -21.80 9.93
C PHE A 421 -0.95 -23.15 9.51
N ALA A 422 -1.78 -23.14 8.45
CA ALA A 422 -2.27 -24.37 7.79
C ALA A 422 -1.44 -24.72 6.55
N GLY A 423 -0.45 -23.91 6.20
CA GLY A 423 0.46 -24.10 5.07
C GLY A 423 1.37 -22.91 4.87
N GLN A 424 2.25 -22.98 3.88
CA GLN A 424 3.17 -21.88 3.59
C GLN A 424 2.44 -20.69 2.96
N PRO A 425 2.70 -19.47 3.43
CA PRO A 425 2.26 -18.25 2.74
C PRO A 425 2.88 -18.15 1.35
N SER A 426 2.19 -17.50 0.42
CA SER A 426 2.79 -17.10 -0.85
C SER A 426 2.82 -15.59 -0.99
N TYR A 427 3.98 -15.06 -1.39
CA TYR A 427 4.24 -13.64 -1.41
C TYR A 427 4.20 -13.04 -2.83
N LEU A 428 3.94 -11.75 -2.89
CA LEU A 428 4.00 -10.95 -4.11
C LEU A 428 5.45 -10.80 -4.56
N ARG A 429 5.73 -11.00 -5.84
CA ARG A 429 7.02 -10.70 -6.45
C ARG A 429 7.17 -9.19 -6.63
N SER A 430 7.60 -8.48 -5.59
CA SER A 430 7.74 -7.04 -5.62
C SER A 430 8.77 -6.52 -4.62
N ASN A 431 9.65 -5.63 -5.07
CA ASN A 431 10.55 -4.84 -4.22
C ASN A 431 9.93 -3.50 -3.77
N PHE A 432 8.67 -3.26 -4.13
CA PHE A 432 7.91 -2.07 -3.79
C PHE A 432 6.89 -2.32 -2.68
N GLN A 433 6.05 -3.36 -2.84
CA GLN A 433 5.05 -3.73 -1.84
C GLN A 433 5.31 -5.12 -1.26
N ARG A 434 5.24 -5.24 0.06
CA ARG A 434 5.25 -6.53 0.76
C ARG A 434 3.83 -7.09 0.76
N GLY A 435 3.51 -7.85 -0.29
CA GLY A 435 2.17 -8.40 -0.51
C GLY A 435 2.09 -9.88 -0.17
N VAL A 436 0.89 -10.31 0.23
CA VAL A 436 0.55 -11.72 0.51
C VAL A 436 -0.53 -12.15 -0.47
N LYS A 437 -0.20 -13.11 -1.37
CA LYS A 437 -1.14 -13.67 -2.35
C LYS A 437 -2.05 -14.72 -1.72
N ARG A 438 -1.53 -15.50 -0.77
CA ARG A 438 -2.22 -16.57 -0.08
C ARG A 438 -1.68 -16.74 1.34
N LEU A 439 -2.58 -16.91 2.31
CA LEU A 439 -2.23 -17.19 3.71
C LEU A 439 -3.16 -18.28 4.27
N PRO A 440 -2.78 -19.56 4.13
CA PRO A 440 -3.54 -20.66 4.74
C PRO A 440 -3.42 -20.60 6.27
N VAL A 441 -4.55 -20.51 6.95
CA VAL A 441 -4.64 -20.41 8.43
C VAL A 441 -5.60 -21.46 8.95
N ALA A 442 -5.14 -22.22 9.96
CA ALA A 442 -5.98 -23.06 10.80
C ALA A 442 -6.44 -22.26 12.03
N TRP A 443 -7.67 -22.46 12.45
CA TRP A 443 -8.22 -21.76 13.60
C TRP A 443 -9.03 -22.70 14.50
N THR A 444 -9.07 -22.37 15.77
CA THR A 444 -9.96 -22.99 16.78
C THR A 444 -10.92 -21.92 17.28
N ALA A 445 -12.21 -22.23 17.37
CA ALA A 445 -13.21 -21.29 17.87
C ALA A 445 -12.95 -20.89 19.33
N GLY A 446 -13.20 -19.61 19.63
CA GLY A 446 -13.11 -19.05 20.98
C GLY A 446 -14.33 -19.38 21.84
#